data_649596855155ddd841c3269b12cdbae3
#
_entry.id   649596855155ddd841c3269b12cdbae3
#
_cell.length_a   1.000
_cell.length_b   1.000
_cell.length_c   1.000
_cell.angle_alpha   90.00
_cell.angle_beta   90.00
_cell.angle_gamma   90.00
#
_symmetry.space_group_name_H-M   'P 1'
#
loop_
_entity.id
_entity.type
_entity.pdbx_description
1 polymer ?
#
loop_
_entity_poly.entity_id
_entity_poly.type
_entity_poly.pdbx_seq_one_letter_code
_entity_poly.pdbx_strand_id
1 'polypeptide(L)'
;MENCLSGDKFGNLLFVNVRIGDAEIVALFDTGAVMTVIAKSLLEATGVTEENESLGAGNNGGFVRTLNTARISDMRIGDVCINKLKAVVTDDSDFDINDDDGTAFPAKMLLGWDVISRFSWSYSSKDGSLTVGASERTESRLNSDTENCPVAFPEYFGCRFKAGIDTGHTGSMLGTAWKDRLPDIEYHEVEIAGIGSSQNVSAPYVKTLPLLFQNHLITLRDVDICDKIYGRSADMEALLGYDFLEGRDWQLDGEFRLP
;
A
#
# COMPACT_ATOMS: atom_id res chain seq x y z
N MET A 1 -6.29 11.36 -19.58
CA MET A 1 -7.48 11.56 -18.72
C MET A 1 -7.02 11.38 -17.29
N GLU A 2 -7.34 12.34 -16.47
CA GLU A 2 -6.92 12.39 -15.07
C GLU A 2 -7.80 11.44 -14.25
N ASN A 3 -7.19 10.45 -13.62
CA ASN A 3 -7.88 9.43 -12.84
C ASN A 3 -7.56 9.57 -11.35
N CYS A 4 -7.45 10.79 -10.86
CA CYS A 4 -7.25 11.03 -9.45
C CYS A 4 -8.50 11.65 -8.82
N LEU A 5 -8.97 11.06 -7.76
CA LEU A 5 -9.87 11.72 -6.82
C LEU A 5 -9.00 12.50 -5.83
N SER A 6 -8.84 13.78 -6.07
CA SER A 6 -8.45 14.70 -5.02
C SER A 6 -9.71 15.09 -4.24
N GLY A 7 -9.94 14.56 -3.07
CA GLY A 7 -11.11 15.02 -2.33
C GLY A 7 -11.24 14.48 -0.93
N ASP A 8 -11.24 13.21 -0.77
CA ASP A 8 -11.43 12.62 0.54
C ASP A 8 -10.08 12.23 1.10
N LYS A 9 -9.59 13.03 2.04
CA LYS A 9 -8.33 12.79 2.72
C LYS A 9 -8.61 11.83 3.87
N PHE A 10 -8.05 10.66 3.80
CA PHE A 10 -7.83 9.82 4.95
C PHE A 10 -6.32 9.81 5.22
N GLY A 11 -5.89 10.69 6.10
CA GLY A 11 -4.46 10.98 6.26
C GLY A 11 -3.85 11.48 4.94
N ASN A 12 -2.72 10.87 4.56
CA ASN A 12 -2.00 11.15 3.31
C ASN A 12 -2.17 10.03 2.25
N LEU A 13 -3.11 9.10 2.44
CA LEU A 13 -3.32 7.96 1.55
C LEU A 13 -3.88 8.37 0.19
N LEU A 14 -3.57 7.58 -0.83
CA LEU A 14 -3.95 7.81 -2.22
C LEU A 14 -5.08 6.89 -2.65
N PHE A 15 -6.18 7.48 -3.14
CA PHE A 15 -7.34 6.75 -3.62
C PHE A 15 -7.51 6.90 -5.13
N VAL A 16 -8.05 5.86 -5.77
CA VAL A 16 -8.31 5.82 -7.21
C VAL A 16 -9.74 5.37 -7.50
N ASN A 17 -10.32 5.91 -8.57
CA ASN A 17 -11.59 5.43 -9.08
C ASN A 17 -11.39 4.18 -9.92
N VAL A 18 -12.09 3.13 -9.57
CA VAL A 18 -12.15 1.86 -10.28
C VAL A 18 -13.58 1.62 -10.73
N ARG A 19 -13.78 1.15 -11.95
CA ARG A 19 -15.08 0.72 -12.45
C ARG A 19 -15.11 -0.79 -12.64
N ILE A 20 -16.11 -1.46 -12.05
CA ILE A 20 -16.38 -2.89 -12.25
C ILE A 20 -17.80 -3.00 -12.80
N GLY A 21 -17.95 -3.46 -14.04
CA GLY A 21 -19.21 -3.37 -14.75
C GLY A 21 -19.69 -1.91 -14.86
N ASP A 22 -20.87 -1.62 -14.32
CA ASP A 22 -21.44 -0.26 -14.28
C ASP A 22 -21.20 0.47 -12.94
N ALA A 23 -20.59 -0.19 -11.95
CA ALA A 23 -20.33 0.39 -10.64
C ALA A 23 -19.01 1.15 -10.60
N GLU A 24 -19.04 2.38 -10.09
CA GLU A 24 -17.84 3.16 -9.75
C GLU A 24 -17.50 2.96 -8.27
N ILE A 25 -16.26 2.65 -8.00
CA ILE A 25 -15.74 2.25 -6.69
C ILE A 25 -14.50 3.09 -6.37
N VAL A 26 -14.46 3.62 -5.16
CA VAL A 26 -13.24 4.20 -4.60
C VAL A 26 -12.37 3.06 -4.05
N ALA A 27 -11.13 2.96 -4.51
CA ALA A 27 -10.15 1.99 -4.04
C ALA A 27 -8.92 2.69 -3.47
N LEU A 28 -8.36 2.18 -2.37
CA LEU A 28 -7.04 2.58 -1.91
C LEU A 28 -5.99 2.06 -2.89
N PHE A 29 -5.07 2.92 -3.33
CA PHE A 29 -3.89 2.53 -4.11
C PHE A 29 -2.82 1.98 -3.15
N ASP A 30 -2.74 0.66 -3.04
CA ASP A 30 -2.00 -0.02 -1.98
C ASP A 30 -0.92 -0.94 -2.56
N THR A 31 0.32 -0.45 -2.65
CA THR A 31 1.46 -1.25 -3.10
C THR A 31 1.92 -2.27 -2.05
N GLY A 32 1.43 -2.16 -0.81
CA GLY A 32 1.69 -3.09 0.28
C GLY A 32 0.76 -4.30 0.28
N ALA A 33 -0.44 -4.18 -0.28
CA ALA A 33 -1.34 -5.32 -0.46
C ALA A 33 -0.85 -6.21 -1.61
N VAL A 34 -0.54 -7.46 -1.31
CA VAL A 34 -0.07 -8.43 -2.34
C VAL A 34 -1.13 -8.67 -3.39
N MET A 35 -2.39 -8.73 -2.98
CA MET A 35 -3.55 -8.97 -3.83
C MET A 35 -4.60 -7.88 -3.62
N THR A 36 -5.33 -7.61 -4.66
CA THR A 36 -6.53 -6.77 -4.60
C THR A 36 -7.55 -7.37 -3.62
N VAL A 37 -8.12 -6.52 -2.75
CA VAL A 37 -9.12 -6.88 -1.75
C VAL A 37 -10.41 -6.14 -2.03
N ILE A 38 -11.55 -6.83 -1.91
CA ILE A 38 -12.88 -6.24 -2.13
C ILE A 38 -13.81 -6.58 -0.96
N ALA A 39 -14.58 -5.59 -0.51
CA ALA A 39 -15.60 -5.80 0.51
C ALA A 39 -16.77 -6.62 -0.04
N LYS A 40 -17.40 -7.40 0.83
CA LYS A 40 -18.49 -8.31 0.50
C LYS A 40 -19.71 -7.61 -0.12
N SER A 41 -20.05 -6.42 0.37
CA SER A 41 -21.14 -5.60 -0.18
C SER A 41 -20.93 -5.20 -1.65
N LEU A 42 -19.67 -5.07 -2.10
CA LEU A 42 -19.38 -4.73 -3.48
C LEU A 42 -19.63 -5.89 -4.46
N LEU A 43 -19.67 -7.15 -3.98
CA LEU A 43 -19.98 -8.30 -4.84
C LEU A 43 -21.37 -8.16 -5.44
N GLU A 44 -22.37 -7.81 -4.64
CA GLU A 44 -23.75 -7.60 -5.11
C GLU A 44 -23.83 -6.38 -6.03
N ALA A 45 -23.21 -5.26 -5.64
CA ALA A 45 -23.25 -4.02 -6.40
C ALA A 45 -22.59 -4.13 -7.78
N THR A 46 -21.59 -5.01 -7.92
CA THR A 46 -20.81 -5.19 -9.15
C THR A 46 -21.22 -6.43 -9.95
N GLY A 47 -22.09 -7.28 -9.41
CA GLY A 47 -22.44 -8.56 -10.01
C GLY A 47 -21.30 -9.58 -10.01
N VAL A 48 -20.23 -9.34 -9.24
CA VAL A 48 -19.12 -10.26 -9.10
C VAL A 48 -19.52 -11.42 -8.20
N THR A 49 -19.12 -12.63 -8.56
CA THR A 49 -19.48 -13.85 -7.80
C THR A 49 -18.27 -14.33 -7.01
N GLU A 50 -18.51 -14.64 -5.74
CA GLU A 50 -17.55 -15.29 -4.86
C GLU A 50 -17.23 -16.70 -5.36
N GLU A 51 -15.96 -17.08 -5.33
CA GLU A 51 -15.48 -18.42 -5.70
C GLU A 51 -15.42 -19.32 -4.46
N ASN A 52 -15.58 -20.63 -4.66
CA ASN A 52 -15.38 -21.65 -3.60
C ASN A 52 -13.89 -21.94 -3.34
N GLU A 53 -13.07 -20.93 -3.49
CA GLU A 53 -11.63 -21.00 -3.24
C GLU A 53 -11.26 -20.00 -2.16
N SER A 54 -10.40 -20.41 -1.23
CA SER A 54 -9.97 -19.57 -0.12
C SER A 54 -8.46 -19.50 -0.03
N LEU A 55 -7.97 -18.37 0.45
CA LEU A 55 -6.55 -18.08 0.64
C LEU A 55 -6.29 -17.66 2.08
N GLY A 56 -5.10 -17.97 2.57
CA GLY A 56 -4.59 -17.38 3.79
C GLY A 56 -4.22 -15.92 3.54
N ALA A 57 -4.84 -15.01 4.24
CA ALA A 57 -4.54 -13.59 4.19
C ALA A 57 -4.04 -13.12 5.56
N GLY A 58 -3.01 -12.31 5.57
CA GLY A 58 -2.44 -11.71 6.79
C GLY A 58 -2.28 -10.21 6.61
N ASN A 59 -2.26 -9.48 7.72
CA ASN A 59 -1.97 -8.05 7.75
C ASN A 59 -0.65 -7.76 8.49
N ASN A 60 -0.24 -6.52 8.53
CA ASN A 60 1.00 -6.07 9.20
C ASN A 60 0.97 -6.29 10.72
N GLY A 61 -0.20 -6.47 11.34
CA GLY A 61 -0.35 -6.88 12.74
C GLY A 61 -0.11 -8.36 13.01
N GLY A 62 0.20 -9.16 11.98
CA GLY A 62 0.48 -10.59 12.10
C GLY A 62 -0.76 -11.49 12.18
N PHE A 63 -1.95 -10.94 12.03
CA PHE A 63 -3.18 -11.72 11.97
C PHE A 63 -3.28 -12.44 10.64
N VAL A 64 -3.60 -13.72 10.69
CA VAL A 64 -3.84 -14.55 9.52
C VAL A 64 -5.24 -15.11 9.56
N ARG A 65 -6.02 -14.87 8.50
CA ARG A 65 -7.37 -15.41 8.30
C ARG A 65 -7.42 -16.20 7.00
N THR A 66 -8.36 -17.11 6.91
CA THR A 66 -8.73 -17.73 5.64
C THR A 66 -9.88 -16.92 5.05
N LEU A 67 -9.67 -16.33 3.88
CA LEU A 67 -10.65 -15.50 3.17
C LEU A 67 -10.97 -16.13 1.82
N ASN A 68 -12.21 -15.96 1.39
CA ASN A 68 -12.65 -16.42 0.08
C ASN A 68 -12.10 -15.52 -1.04
N THR A 69 -12.23 -15.97 -2.25
CA THR A 69 -11.83 -15.21 -3.44
C THR A 69 -13.04 -14.94 -4.35
N ALA A 70 -12.89 -13.92 -5.18
CA ALA A 70 -13.85 -13.60 -6.23
C ALA A 70 -13.11 -13.33 -7.54
N ARG A 71 -13.78 -13.59 -8.65
CA ARG A 71 -13.24 -13.33 -9.99
C ARG A 71 -13.90 -12.11 -10.58
N ILE A 72 -13.13 -11.06 -10.78
CA ILE A 72 -13.54 -9.84 -11.45
C ILE A 72 -13.22 -10.00 -12.94
N SER A 73 -14.25 -10.01 -13.79
CA SER A 73 -14.08 -10.27 -15.23
C SER A 73 -13.64 -9.06 -16.04
N ASP A 74 -14.09 -7.88 -15.65
CA ASP A 74 -13.80 -6.59 -16.31
C ASP A 74 -13.71 -5.51 -15.25
N MET A 75 -12.49 -5.04 -14.99
CA MET A 75 -12.22 -3.91 -14.12
C MET A 75 -11.51 -2.83 -14.93
N ARG A 76 -11.88 -1.58 -14.74
CA ARG A 76 -11.27 -0.45 -15.44
C ARG A 76 -10.74 0.59 -14.48
N ILE A 77 -9.57 1.12 -14.84
CA ILE A 77 -8.94 2.27 -14.20
C ILE A 77 -8.65 3.26 -15.32
N GLY A 78 -9.48 4.30 -15.46
CA GLY A 78 -9.45 5.15 -16.63
C GLY A 78 -9.66 4.37 -17.93
N ASP A 79 -8.69 4.47 -18.84
CA ASP A 79 -8.73 3.77 -20.13
C ASP A 79 -8.17 2.34 -20.07
N VAL A 80 -7.59 1.95 -18.94
CA VAL A 80 -7.00 0.62 -18.77
C VAL A 80 -8.05 -0.39 -18.37
N CYS A 81 -8.06 -1.54 -19.04
CA CYS A 81 -8.94 -2.66 -18.74
C CYS A 81 -8.14 -3.83 -18.19
N ILE A 82 -8.57 -4.34 -17.05
CA ILE A 82 -7.97 -5.48 -16.35
C ILE A 82 -8.98 -6.64 -16.40
N ASN A 83 -8.61 -7.69 -17.08
CA ASN A 83 -9.47 -8.86 -17.25
C ASN A 83 -9.05 -10.00 -16.32
N LYS A 84 -10.04 -10.73 -15.81
CA LYS A 84 -9.83 -11.97 -15.02
C LYS A 84 -8.98 -11.78 -13.78
N LEU A 85 -9.22 -10.68 -13.07
CA LEU A 85 -8.57 -10.44 -11.79
C LEU A 85 -9.15 -11.36 -10.71
N LYS A 86 -8.28 -11.98 -9.92
CA LYS A 86 -8.66 -12.72 -8.71
C LYS A 86 -8.48 -11.80 -7.52
N ALA A 87 -9.55 -11.46 -6.83
CA ALA A 87 -9.53 -10.62 -5.65
C ALA A 87 -9.83 -11.44 -4.38
N VAL A 88 -9.32 -11.00 -3.26
CA VAL A 88 -9.67 -11.52 -1.93
C VAL A 88 -10.94 -10.83 -1.46
N VAL A 89 -11.87 -11.60 -0.89
CA VAL A 89 -13.13 -11.08 -0.36
C VAL A 89 -13.03 -10.97 1.16
N THR A 90 -13.36 -9.81 1.71
CA THR A 90 -13.38 -9.59 3.15
C THR A 90 -14.70 -8.99 3.60
N ASP A 91 -14.98 -9.04 4.91
CA ASP A 91 -16.21 -8.45 5.48
C ASP A 91 -16.15 -6.92 5.41
N ASP A 92 -17.30 -6.27 5.28
CA ASP A 92 -17.40 -4.81 5.22
C ASP A 92 -16.83 -4.12 6.46
N SER A 93 -16.99 -4.75 7.62
CA SER A 93 -16.45 -4.25 8.89
C SER A 93 -14.92 -4.12 8.90
N ASP A 94 -14.23 -4.80 8.00
CA ASP A 94 -12.78 -4.69 7.87
C ASP A 94 -12.35 -3.32 7.30
N PHE A 95 -13.29 -2.62 6.65
CA PHE A 95 -13.11 -1.26 6.13
C PHE A 95 -13.74 -0.18 7.04
N ASP A 96 -14.34 -0.56 8.17
CA ASP A 96 -14.94 0.38 9.12
C ASP A 96 -13.84 0.98 10.02
N ILE A 97 -12.94 1.73 9.38
CA ILE A 97 -11.83 2.43 10.00
C ILE A 97 -12.18 3.93 10.03
N ASN A 98 -11.90 4.60 11.14
CA ASN A 98 -11.99 6.04 11.23
C ASN A 98 -10.61 6.62 11.56
N ASP A 99 -10.34 7.83 11.07
CA ASP A 99 -9.18 8.59 11.51
C ASP A 99 -9.41 9.25 12.88
N ASP A 100 -8.41 9.95 13.39
CA ASP A 100 -8.46 10.63 14.69
C ASP A 100 -9.56 11.71 14.77
N ASP A 101 -9.97 12.25 13.64
CA ASP A 101 -11.05 13.25 13.53
C ASP A 101 -12.44 12.60 13.36
N GLY A 102 -12.50 11.27 13.31
CA GLY A 102 -13.72 10.50 13.11
C GLY A 102 -14.18 10.42 11.65
N THR A 103 -13.35 10.80 10.70
CA THR A 103 -13.62 10.63 9.27
C THR A 103 -13.55 9.17 8.91
N ALA A 104 -14.60 8.66 8.28
CA ALA A 104 -14.65 7.27 7.85
C ALA A 104 -13.72 7.01 6.66
N PHE A 105 -13.11 5.83 6.64
CA PHE A 105 -12.30 5.37 5.51
C PHE A 105 -13.15 5.29 4.24
N PRO A 106 -12.76 5.99 3.15
CA PRO A 106 -13.65 6.20 2.01
C PRO A 106 -13.77 5.01 1.05
N ALA A 107 -12.86 4.01 1.19
CA ALA A 107 -12.79 2.89 0.26
C ALA A 107 -13.42 1.61 0.83
N LYS A 108 -13.94 0.78 -0.06
CA LYS A 108 -14.36 -0.60 0.20
C LYS A 108 -13.56 -1.59 -0.68
N MET A 109 -12.44 -1.13 -1.22
CA MET A 109 -11.54 -1.91 -2.06
C MET A 109 -10.10 -1.46 -1.83
N LEU A 110 -9.15 -2.40 -1.83
CA LEU A 110 -7.71 -2.15 -1.98
C LEU A 110 -7.30 -2.58 -3.38
N LEU A 111 -6.70 -1.68 -4.15
CA LEU A 111 -6.03 -2.01 -5.40
C LEU A 111 -4.62 -2.49 -5.06
N GLY A 112 -4.38 -3.78 -5.16
CA GLY A 112 -3.14 -4.41 -4.72
C GLY A 112 -2.03 -4.45 -5.76
N TRP A 113 -0.88 -4.95 -5.32
CA TRP A 113 0.31 -5.10 -6.15
C TRP A 113 0.11 -6.01 -7.36
N ASP A 114 -0.79 -6.98 -7.27
CA ASP A 114 -1.20 -7.86 -8.36
C ASP A 114 -1.78 -7.11 -9.58
N VAL A 115 -2.28 -5.90 -9.38
CA VAL A 115 -2.73 -4.99 -10.44
C VAL A 115 -1.69 -3.88 -10.66
N ILE A 116 -1.25 -3.22 -9.59
CA ILE A 116 -0.38 -2.04 -9.67
C ILE A 116 0.92 -2.38 -10.44
N SER A 117 1.52 -3.54 -10.17
CA SER A 117 2.76 -3.98 -10.82
C SER A 117 2.65 -4.20 -12.33
N ARG A 118 1.44 -4.32 -12.86
CA ARG A 118 1.20 -4.60 -14.29
C ARG A 118 1.30 -3.38 -15.17
N PHE A 119 1.25 -2.18 -14.60
CA PHE A 119 1.23 -0.92 -15.33
C PHE A 119 2.33 0.03 -14.89
N SER A 120 2.58 1.05 -15.68
CA SER A 120 3.37 2.20 -15.27
C SER A 120 2.45 3.26 -14.67
N TRP A 121 2.91 3.91 -13.60
CA TRP A 121 2.17 4.95 -12.90
C TRP A 121 3.04 6.20 -12.75
N SER A 122 2.41 7.35 -12.76
CA SER A 122 3.06 8.61 -12.40
C SER A 122 2.12 9.47 -11.58
N TYR A 123 2.67 10.06 -10.53
CA TYR A 123 1.94 10.94 -9.62
C TYR A 123 2.54 12.34 -9.67
N SER A 124 1.67 13.34 -9.72
CA SER A 124 2.01 14.75 -9.60
C SER A 124 1.53 15.30 -8.27
N SER A 125 2.46 15.72 -7.44
CA SER A 125 2.15 16.32 -6.13
C SER A 125 1.53 17.71 -6.25
N LYS A 126 1.72 18.38 -7.40
CA LYS A 126 1.23 19.73 -7.66
C LYS A 126 -0.29 19.81 -7.72
N ASP A 127 -0.92 18.81 -8.31
CA ASP A 127 -2.37 18.75 -8.55
C ASP A 127 -3.02 17.48 -7.97
N GLY A 128 -2.22 16.61 -7.33
CA GLY A 128 -2.70 15.36 -6.75
C GLY A 128 -3.11 14.32 -7.80
N SER A 129 -2.68 14.45 -9.07
CA SER A 129 -3.10 13.56 -10.13
C SER A 129 -2.25 12.30 -10.19
N LEU A 130 -2.91 11.14 -10.34
CA LEU A 130 -2.29 9.85 -10.63
C LEU A 130 -2.63 9.44 -12.05
N THR A 131 -1.63 9.12 -12.84
CA THR A 131 -1.80 8.68 -14.24
C THR A 131 -1.35 7.24 -14.38
N VAL A 132 -2.11 6.42 -15.11
CA VAL A 132 -1.78 5.05 -15.47
C VAL A 132 -1.42 4.94 -16.95
N GLY A 133 -0.34 4.23 -17.26
CA GLY A 133 0.06 3.93 -18.63
C GLY A 133 -0.96 3.01 -19.32
N ALA A 134 -1.24 3.29 -20.60
CA ALA A 134 -2.31 2.62 -21.35
C ALA A 134 -2.03 1.14 -21.69
N SER A 135 -0.81 0.67 -21.58
CA SER A 135 -0.41 -0.69 -21.94
C SER A 135 -0.03 -1.51 -20.72
N GLU A 136 -0.62 -2.68 -20.61
CA GLU A 136 -0.16 -3.70 -19.68
C GLU A 136 1.27 -4.12 -20.05
N ARG A 137 2.12 -4.28 -19.07
CA ARG A 137 3.47 -4.78 -19.28
C ARG A 137 3.44 -6.23 -19.74
N THR A 138 4.13 -6.54 -20.83
CA THR A 138 4.20 -7.88 -21.41
C THR A 138 5.05 -8.86 -20.59
N GLU A 139 5.89 -8.35 -19.71
CA GLU A 139 6.61 -9.14 -18.73
C GLU A 139 6.30 -8.58 -17.35
N SER A 140 5.68 -9.37 -16.51
CA SER A 140 5.71 -9.18 -15.07
C SER A 140 7.21 -9.16 -14.68
N ARG A 141 7.78 -7.97 -14.58
CA ARG A 141 9.04 -7.76 -13.86
C ARG A 141 8.79 -7.77 -12.34
N LEU A 142 7.89 -8.58 -11.92
CA LEU A 142 7.96 -9.16 -10.63
C LEU A 142 9.30 -9.88 -10.69
N ASN A 143 10.32 -9.30 -10.07
CA ASN A 143 11.45 -10.08 -9.64
C ASN A 143 10.82 -11.20 -8.83
N SER A 144 10.64 -12.29 -9.50
CA SER A 144 9.56 -13.26 -9.34
C SER A 144 9.60 -13.99 -8.03
N ASP A 145 10.56 -13.73 -7.18
CA ASP A 145 10.83 -14.78 -6.22
C ASP A 145 10.59 -14.36 -4.78
N THR A 146 10.42 -13.07 -4.43
CA THR A 146 10.27 -12.79 -3.01
C THR A 146 9.56 -11.50 -2.61
N GLU A 147 9.46 -10.49 -3.49
CA GLU A 147 8.98 -9.18 -3.06
C GLU A 147 7.60 -8.87 -3.65
N ASN A 148 6.59 -8.94 -2.80
CA ASN A 148 5.21 -8.63 -3.18
C ASN A 148 4.87 -7.13 -3.03
N CYS A 149 5.86 -6.26 -3.24
CA CYS A 149 5.76 -4.81 -3.24
C CYS A 149 6.93 -4.20 -4.03
N PRO A 150 6.87 -2.92 -4.40
CA PRO A 150 8.03 -2.25 -4.97
C PRO A 150 9.15 -2.14 -3.94
N VAL A 151 10.39 -2.28 -4.40
CA VAL A 151 11.59 -2.22 -3.56
C VAL A 151 12.38 -0.96 -3.89
N ALA A 152 12.85 -0.28 -2.85
CA ALA A 152 13.77 0.84 -2.90
C ALA A 152 15.06 0.54 -2.11
N PHE A 153 16.11 1.26 -2.43
CA PHE A 153 17.38 1.16 -1.74
C PHE A 153 17.86 2.55 -1.29
N PRO A 154 17.21 3.14 -0.29
CA PRO A 154 17.69 4.39 0.29
C PRO A 154 18.98 4.19 1.09
N GLU A 155 19.59 5.31 1.47
CA GLU A 155 20.80 5.35 2.27
C GLU A 155 20.58 6.10 3.59
N TYR A 156 21.11 5.56 4.67
CA TYR A 156 21.21 6.19 5.96
C TYR A 156 22.70 6.37 6.31
N PHE A 157 23.19 7.60 6.39
CA PHE A 157 24.60 7.94 6.58
C PHE A 157 25.57 7.14 5.69
N GLY A 158 25.24 7.01 4.38
CA GLY A 158 26.04 6.30 3.40
C GLY A 158 25.89 4.76 3.43
N CYS A 159 25.11 4.21 4.33
CA CYS A 159 24.77 2.79 4.36
C CYS A 159 23.47 2.54 3.61
N ARG A 160 23.56 1.86 2.49
CA ARG A 160 22.42 1.47 1.66
C ARG A 160 21.71 0.28 2.29
N PHE A 161 20.37 0.29 2.30
CA PHE A 161 19.55 -0.79 2.84
C PHE A 161 18.34 -1.08 1.93
N LYS A 162 17.73 -2.25 2.12
CA LYS A 162 16.57 -2.70 1.35
C LYS A 162 15.29 -2.32 2.06
N ALA A 163 14.41 -1.60 1.37
CA ALA A 163 13.11 -1.18 1.87
C ALA A 163 12.01 -1.50 0.88
N GLY A 164 10.86 -1.97 1.37
CA GLY A 164 9.61 -2.01 0.61
C GLY A 164 8.94 -0.64 0.59
N ILE A 165 8.19 -0.32 -0.46
CA ILE A 165 7.33 0.88 -0.48
C ILE A 165 5.88 0.43 -0.40
N ASP A 166 5.17 0.97 0.60
CA ASP A 166 3.79 0.63 0.92
C ASP A 166 2.93 1.90 0.93
N THR A 167 2.26 2.18 -0.18
CA THR A 167 1.38 3.35 -0.31
C THR A 167 0.06 3.22 0.45
N GLY A 168 -0.26 2.03 0.96
CA GLY A 168 -1.40 1.78 1.83
C GLY A 168 -1.13 2.06 3.31
N HIS A 169 0.11 2.40 3.66
CA HIS A 169 0.51 2.75 5.02
C HIS A 169 0.87 4.24 5.13
N THR A 170 0.33 4.92 6.12
CA THR A 170 0.51 6.38 6.29
C THR A 170 1.92 6.76 6.70
N GLY A 171 2.55 5.97 7.58
CA GLY A 171 3.90 6.17 8.11
C GLY A 171 4.88 5.06 7.74
N SER A 172 6.15 5.34 7.86
CA SER A 172 7.22 4.37 7.62
C SER A 172 7.57 3.59 8.89
N MET A 173 8.10 2.37 8.72
CA MET A 173 8.56 1.54 9.83
C MET A 173 9.90 0.86 9.52
N LEU A 174 10.68 0.61 10.55
CA LEU A 174 11.98 -0.06 10.51
C LEU A 174 11.91 -1.42 11.20
N GLY A 175 12.71 -2.37 10.76
CA GLY A 175 12.90 -3.62 11.50
C GLY A 175 13.82 -3.45 12.72
N THR A 176 13.74 -4.37 13.69
CA THR A 176 14.49 -4.32 14.95
C THR A 176 16.01 -4.23 14.80
N ALA A 177 16.58 -4.73 13.69
CA ALA A 177 18.01 -4.59 13.40
C ALA A 177 18.50 -3.13 13.34
N TRP A 178 17.58 -2.18 13.22
CA TRP A 178 17.89 -0.76 13.24
C TRP A 178 18.17 -0.20 14.64
N LYS A 179 17.74 -0.87 15.72
CA LYS A 179 17.95 -0.40 17.09
C LYS A 179 19.43 -0.13 17.41
N ASP A 180 20.33 -0.92 16.84
CA ASP A 180 21.76 -0.75 17.03
C ASP A 180 22.40 0.35 16.16
N ARG A 181 21.65 0.87 15.20
CA ARG A 181 22.12 1.89 14.23
C ARG A 181 21.60 3.29 14.53
N LEU A 182 20.55 3.38 15.35
CA LEU A 182 19.84 4.62 15.61
C LEU A 182 20.27 5.22 16.94
N PRO A 183 20.53 6.53 16.99
CA PRO A 183 20.62 7.25 18.25
C PRO A 183 19.22 7.49 18.82
N ASP A 184 19.10 7.62 20.13
CA ASP A 184 17.94 8.20 20.81
C ASP A 184 16.58 7.55 20.45
N ILE A 185 16.44 6.24 20.70
CA ILE A 185 15.18 5.53 20.57
C ILE A 185 14.28 5.91 21.75
N GLU A 186 13.08 6.37 21.44
CA GLU A 186 12.02 6.65 22.39
C GLU A 186 10.92 5.58 22.29
N TYR A 187 9.90 5.65 23.18
CA TYR A 187 8.76 4.75 23.19
C TYR A 187 7.46 5.55 23.25
N HIS A 188 6.46 5.13 22.51
CA HIS A 188 5.12 5.70 22.54
C HIS A 188 4.06 4.61 22.45
N GLU A 189 2.84 4.94 22.88
CA GLU A 189 1.67 4.11 22.60
C GLU A 189 1.21 4.41 21.18
N VAL A 190 1.08 3.38 20.36
CA VAL A 190 0.63 3.48 18.98
C VAL A 190 -0.45 2.45 18.69
N GLU A 191 -1.48 2.85 17.96
CA GLU A 191 -2.45 1.93 17.40
C GLU A 191 -1.95 1.42 16.06
N ILE A 192 -1.65 0.12 15.99
CA ILE A 192 -1.37 -0.54 14.71
C ILE A 192 -2.71 -1.02 14.17
N ALA A 193 -3.22 -0.30 13.19
CA ALA A 193 -4.46 -0.64 12.51
C ALA A 193 -4.18 -1.19 11.11
N GLY A 194 -5.01 -2.11 10.65
CA GLY A 194 -5.00 -2.67 9.32
C GLY A 194 -6.35 -3.31 9.01
N ILE A 195 -6.58 -3.68 7.77
CA ILE A 195 -7.83 -4.34 7.38
C ILE A 195 -8.12 -5.52 8.32
N GLY A 196 -9.22 -5.41 9.07
CA GLY A 196 -9.75 -6.45 9.94
C GLY A 196 -9.14 -6.56 11.33
N SER A 197 -8.26 -5.65 11.75
CA SER A 197 -7.78 -5.61 13.14
C SER A 197 -7.10 -4.29 13.50
N SER A 198 -7.19 -3.92 14.78
CA SER A 198 -6.33 -2.92 15.39
C SER A 198 -5.86 -3.38 16.77
N GLN A 199 -4.71 -2.89 17.21
CA GLN A 199 -4.20 -3.12 18.56
C GLN A 199 -3.34 -1.94 19.02
N ASN A 200 -3.47 -1.60 20.28
CA ASN A 200 -2.59 -0.64 20.94
C ASN A 200 -1.36 -1.35 21.47
N VAL A 201 -0.19 -0.86 21.11
CA VAL A 201 1.09 -1.40 21.55
C VAL A 201 2.04 -0.28 21.94
N SER A 202 2.92 -0.55 22.91
CA SER A 202 4.05 0.33 23.17
C SER A 202 5.15 -0.01 22.18
N ALA A 203 5.41 0.88 21.24
CA ALA A 203 6.41 0.67 20.19
C ALA A 203 7.63 1.59 20.37
N PRO A 204 8.84 1.07 20.14
CA PRO A 204 10.01 1.94 20.00
C PRO A 204 9.93 2.72 18.70
N TYR A 205 10.37 3.97 18.70
CA TYR A 205 10.40 4.81 17.52
C TYR A 205 11.61 5.77 17.52
N VAL A 206 11.90 6.34 16.36
CA VAL A 206 12.87 7.42 16.20
C VAL A 206 12.16 8.67 15.68
N LYS A 207 12.40 9.82 16.35
CA LYS A 207 11.74 11.09 15.99
C LYS A 207 12.03 11.56 14.57
N THR A 208 13.24 11.33 14.09
CA THR A 208 13.66 11.77 12.75
C THR A 208 14.62 10.77 12.14
N LEU A 209 14.34 10.41 10.90
CA LEU A 209 15.17 9.52 10.09
C LEU A 209 15.51 10.20 8.77
N PRO A 210 16.71 10.80 8.63
CA PRO A 210 17.14 11.36 7.35
C PRO A 210 17.62 10.25 6.42
N LEU A 211 17.03 10.18 5.24
CA LEU A 211 17.36 9.22 4.20
C LEU A 211 17.79 9.94 2.92
N LEU A 212 18.77 9.40 2.23
CA LEU A 212 19.11 9.81 0.87
C LEU A 212 18.57 8.77 -0.11
N PHE A 213 17.73 9.21 -1.06
CA PHE A 213 17.21 8.35 -2.11
C PHE A 213 17.22 9.08 -3.45
N GLN A 214 17.93 8.56 -4.44
CA GLN A 214 18.05 9.13 -5.79
C GLN A 214 18.41 10.63 -5.80
N ASN A 215 19.37 11.05 -4.95
CA ASN A 215 19.80 12.42 -4.70
C ASN A 215 18.79 13.32 -3.96
N HIS A 216 17.67 12.80 -3.48
CA HIS A 216 16.73 13.53 -2.64
C HIS A 216 16.99 13.22 -1.17
N LEU A 217 17.18 14.26 -0.36
CA LEU A 217 17.19 14.13 1.09
C LEU A 217 15.76 14.13 1.60
N ILE A 218 15.34 13.02 2.21
CA ILE A 218 14.00 12.80 2.75
C ILE A 218 14.15 12.64 4.25
N THR A 219 13.41 13.41 5.02
CA THR A 219 13.40 13.27 6.48
C THR A 219 12.05 12.75 6.91
N LEU A 220 12.02 11.50 7.35
CA LEU A 220 10.84 10.88 7.95
C LEU A 220 10.76 11.28 9.43
N ARG A 221 9.55 11.27 9.98
CA ARG A 221 9.27 11.63 11.36
C ARG A 221 8.53 10.51 12.08
N ASP A 222 8.82 10.37 13.37
CA ASP A 222 8.14 9.43 14.26
C ASP A 222 8.04 8.01 13.66
N VAL A 223 9.22 7.50 13.21
CA VAL A 223 9.34 6.22 12.51
C VAL A 223 9.39 5.07 13.50
N ASP A 224 8.39 4.21 13.45
CA ASP A 224 8.27 3.05 14.32
C ASP A 224 9.32 1.98 14.04
N ILE A 225 9.71 1.23 15.07
CA ILE A 225 10.60 0.09 14.97
C ILE A 225 9.82 -1.16 15.37
N CYS A 226 9.49 -2.00 14.40
CA CYS A 226 8.71 -3.22 14.60
C CYS A 226 9.60 -4.47 14.65
N ASP A 227 9.12 -5.49 15.37
CA ASP A 227 9.87 -6.75 15.53
C ASP A 227 10.00 -7.50 14.20
N LYS A 228 9.04 -7.33 13.30
CA LYS A 228 9.02 -8.01 12.02
C LYS A 228 8.27 -7.21 10.98
N ILE A 229 8.84 -7.12 9.79
CA ILE A 229 8.15 -6.61 8.61
C ILE A 229 7.43 -7.79 7.96
N TYR A 230 6.13 -7.90 8.26
CA TYR A 230 5.31 -9.05 7.84
C TYR A 230 5.11 -9.09 6.32
N GLY A 231 4.99 -10.32 5.80
CA GLY A 231 4.72 -10.56 4.39
C GLY A 231 5.85 -10.21 3.43
N ARG A 232 7.06 -9.92 3.97
CA ARG A 232 8.24 -9.54 3.18
C ARG A 232 9.39 -10.54 3.35
N SER A 233 10.39 -10.43 2.48
CA SER A 233 11.60 -11.24 2.59
C SER A 233 12.37 -10.95 3.89
N ALA A 234 13.17 -11.92 4.33
CA ALA A 234 13.92 -11.81 5.58
C ALA A 234 15.00 -10.70 5.56
N ASP A 235 15.39 -10.24 4.38
CA ASP A 235 16.37 -9.16 4.17
C ASP A 235 15.73 -7.78 4.00
N MET A 236 14.40 -7.67 4.09
CA MET A 236 13.69 -6.40 4.12
C MET A 236 13.95 -5.70 5.46
N GLU A 237 14.61 -4.56 5.43
CA GLU A 237 15.02 -3.84 6.63
C GLU A 237 14.03 -2.74 7.04
N ALA A 238 13.20 -2.27 6.10
CA ALA A 238 12.22 -1.22 6.33
C ALA A 238 10.99 -1.39 5.43
N LEU A 239 9.88 -0.79 5.85
CA LEU A 239 8.71 -0.53 5.02
C LEU A 239 8.47 0.97 5.01
N LEU A 240 8.62 1.59 3.85
CA LEU A 240 8.44 3.02 3.65
C LEU A 240 6.99 3.28 3.28
N GLY A 241 6.29 4.02 4.11
CA GLY A 241 4.91 4.41 3.92
C GLY A 241 4.75 5.60 2.97
N TYR A 242 3.54 6.13 2.90
CA TYR A 242 3.25 7.27 2.04
C TYR A 242 4.00 8.55 2.49
N ASP A 243 4.35 8.69 3.77
CA ASP A 243 5.19 9.77 4.30
C ASP A 243 6.53 9.91 3.56
N PHE A 244 7.08 8.80 3.05
CA PHE A 244 8.28 8.81 2.19
C PHE A 244 8.03 9.48 0.82
N LEU A 245 6.80 9.42 0.31
CA LEU A 245 6.39 9.95 -1.00
C LEU A 245 5.68 11.31 -0.90
N GLU A 246 5.26 11.70 0.30
CA GLU A 246 4.44 12.88 0.52
C GLU A 246 5.07 14.16 -0.04
N GLY A 247 4.24 14.94 -0.75
CA GLY A 247 4.66 16.20 -1.38
C GLY A 247 5.65 16.06 -2.54
N ARG A 248 5.85 14.85 -3.07
CA ARG A 248 6.80 14.57 -4.18
C ARG A 248 6.08 14.00 -5.38
N ASP A 249 6.57 14.39 -6.54
CA ASP A 249 6.27 13.68 -7.77
C ASP A 249 7.00 12.34 -7.74
N TRP A 250 6.35 11.29 -8.25
CA TRP A 250 6.98 9.99 -8.36
C TRP A 250 6.48 9.21 -9.57
N GLN A 251 7.28 8.26 -9.99
CA GLN A 251 6.96 7.31 -11.03
C GLN A 251 7.20 5.90 -10.54
N LEU A 252 6.33 4.99 -10.95
CA LEU A 252 6.46 3.56 -10.72
C LEU A 252 6.40 2.84 -12.05
N ASP A 253 7.55 2.40 -12.51
CA ASP A 253 7.69 1.63 -13.76
C ASP A 253 8.67 0.48 -13.54
N GLY A 254 8.24 -0.52 -12.71
CA GLY A 254 9.08 -1.61 -12.21
C GLY A 254 9.91 -1.23 -11.00
N GLU A 255 10.26 0.04 -10.87
CA GLU A 255 10.95 0.65 -9.72
C GLU A 255 10.30 1.99 -9.41
N PHE A 256 10.36 2.37 -8.14
CA PHE A 256 10.02 3.74 -7.76
C PHE A 256 11.14 4.71 -8.15
N ARG A 257 10.75 5.83 -8.75
CA ARG A 257 11.64 6.92 -9.12
C ARG A 257 11.07 8.24 -8.62
N LEU A 258 11.96 9.08 -8.10
CA LEU A 258 11.70 10.48 -7.82
C LEU A 258 12.38 11.28 -8.94
N PRO A 259 11.63 12.03 -9.78
CA PRO A 259 12.17 12.79 -10.91
C PRO A 259 12.99 14.00 -10.47
#